data_fc6f908497516d413d6356bce27ad08e
#
_entry.id   fc6f908497516d413d6356bce27ad08e
#
_cell.length_a   1.000
_cell.length_b   1.000
_cell.length_c   1.000
_cell.angle_alpha   90.00
_cell.angle_beta   90.00
_cell.angle_gamma   90.00
#
_symmetry.space_group_name_H-M   'P 1'
#
loop_
_entity.id
_entity.type
_entity.pdbx_description
1 polymer ?
#
loop_
_entity_poly.entity_id
_entity_poly.type
_entity_poly.pdbx_seq_one_letter_code
_entity_poly.pdbx_strand_id
1 'polypeptide(L)'
;MASRSIDILCSDFTPYGINKNFINNEEEHSRFAQVGRARQVESYDVPVFLKRMDSLGMQKVFVVAIKTWSVQQQALLEHSTNEEVITVIEQAPERLYGIYGINVHQGIAGVAEMERVVKEHGFIGAHLHPHGYGKEPDHAHYFPYYAKCQELGIPLIISTGHTLDLMPNSPGRPMHLDDIALYFKDLAIVCTHTGWPWVEEAIALAWKHPNVFLGPQLMRQNTGNPKW
;
A
#
# COMPACT_ATOMS: atom_id res chain seq x y z
N MET A 1 -15.35 -14.49 -21.01
CA MET A 1 -14.61 -14.99 -19.84
C MET A 1 -14.70 -13.90 -18.79
N ALA A 2 -15.16 -14.21 -17.57
CA ALA A 2 -15.16 -13.21 -16.49
C ALA A 2 -13.72 -12.78 -16.24
N SER A 3 -13.46 -11.49 -16.16
CA SER A 3 -12.16 -10.90 -15.82
C SER A 3 -11.76 -11.40 -14.44
N ARG A 4 -10.61 -12.06 -14.33
CA ARG A 4 -10.06 -12.50 -13.06
C ARG A 4 -9.17 -11.37 -12.55
N SER A 5 -9.66 -10.58 -11.60
CA SER A 5 -8.91 -9.45 -11.02
C SER A 5 -8.37 -9.77 -9.63
N ILE A 6 -7.30 -9.09 -9.26
CA ILE A 6 -6.69 -9.12 -7.93
C ILE A 6 -6.56 -7.66 -7.46
N ASP A 7 -7.02 -7.38 -6.24
CA ASP A 7 -6.72 -6.10 -5.59
C ASP A 7 -5.45 -6.26 -4.75
N ILE A 8 -4.43 -5.49 -5.08
CA ILE A 8 -3.09 -5.62 -4.48
C ILE A 8 -2.84 -4.65 -3.31
N LEU A 9 -3.77 -3.77 -3.00
CA LEU A 9 -3.60 -2.76 -1.95
C LEU A 9 -4.96 -2.35 -1.37
N CYS A 10 -5.52 -3.18 -0.52
CA CYS A 10 -6.76 -2.93 0.19
C CYS A 10 -6.47 -2.57 1.65
N SER A 11 -7.04 -1.47 2.14
CA SER A 11 -7.07 -1.18 3.57
C SER A 11 -7.99 -2.16 4.30
N ASP A 12 -7.89 -2.24 5.63
CA ASP A 12 -8.84 -3.01 6.42
C ASP A 12 -10.27 -2.49 6.19
N PHE A 13 -11.06 -3.32 5.55
CA PHE A 13 -12.44 -3.04 5.12
C PHE A 13 -13.49 -3.41 6.17
N THR A 14 -13.08 -3.99 7.30
CA THR A 14 -13.98 -4.40 8.35
C THR A 14 -14.60 -3.20 9.07
N PRO A 15 -15.76 -3.38 9.76
CA PRO A 15 -16.34 -2.31 10.58
C PRO A 15 -15.36 -1.75 11.60
N TYR A 16 -14.52 -2.60 12.19
CA TYR A 16 -13.48 -2.18 13.12
C TYR A 16 -12.42 -1.34 12.41
N GLY A 17 -11.85 -1.83 11.31
CA GLY A 17 -10.81 -1.14 10.54
C GLY A 17 -11.29 0.20 9.99
N ILE A 18 -12.49 0.25 9.43
CA ILE A 18 -13.08 1.49 8.91
C ILE A 18 -13.31 2.51 10.03
N ASN A 19 -13.85 2.09 11.18
CA ASN A 19 -14.03 3.00 12.32
C ASN A 19 -12.68 3.56 12.82
N LYS A 20 -11.69 2.69 13.02
CA LYS A 20 -10.36 3.07 13.51
C LYS A 20 -9.64 4.01 12.53
N ASN A 21 -9.62 3.62 11.25
CA ASN A 21 -8.74 4.24 10.26
C ASN A 21 -9.32 5.50 9.62
N PHE A 22 -10.65 5.59 9.50
CA PHE A 22 -11.29 6.66 8.74
C PHE A 22 -12.27 7.49 9.58
N ILE A 23 -13.11 6.86 10.42
CA ILE A 23 -14.16 7.59 11.14
C ILE A 23 -13.59 8.27 12.38
N ASN A 24 -12.80 7.55 13.17
CA ASN A 24 -12.21 8.04 14.42
C ASN A 24 -10.81 8.64 14.24
N ASN A 25 -10.25 8.62 13.03
CA ASN A 25 -9.00 9.26 12.70
C ASN A 25 -9.27 10.65 12.10
N GLU A 26 -9.07 11.70 12.88
CA GLU A 26 -9.41 13.08 12.49
C GLU A 26 -8.63 13.55 11.26
N GLU A 27 -7.35 13.18 11.14
CA GLU A 27 -6.50 13.53 10.01
C GLU A 27 -7.03 12.88 8.71
N GLU A 28 -7.34 11.58 8.75
CA GLU A 28 -7.90 10.85 7.62
C GLU A 28 -9.31 11.33 7.27
N HIS A 29 -10.17 11.50 8.28
CA HIS A 29 -11.55 11.97 8.07
C HIS A 29 -11.57 13.35 7.39
N SER A 30 -10.75 14.28 7.87
CA SER A 30 -10.64 15.64 7.30
C SER A 30 -10.18 15.60 5.85
N ARG A 31 -9.20 14.77 5.55
CA ARG A 31 -8.68 14.57 4.19
C ARG A 31 -9.74 14.02 3.23
N PHE A 32 -10.47 12.99 3.64
CA PHE A 32 -11.56 12.44 2.84
C PHE A 32 -12.71 13.42 2.65
N ALA A 33 -12.98 14.25 3.66
CA ALA A 33 -13.98 15.32 3.58
C ALA A 33 -13.60 16.39 2.55
N GLN A 34 -12.32 16.80 2.51
CA GLN A 34 -11.82 17.79 1.54
C GLN A 34 -12.01 17.35 0.08
N VAL A 35 -11.88 16.05 -0.20
CA VAL A 35 -12.11 15.51 -1.54
C VAL A 35 -13.54 15.00 -1.77
N GLY A 36 -14.47 15.32 -0.85
CA GLY A 36 -15.88 14.98 -0.98
C GLY A 36 -16.20 13.49 -0.82
N ARG A 37 -15.31 12.71 -0.21
CA ARG A 37 -15.42 11.24 -0.08
C ARG A 37 -15.76 10.72 1.31
N ALA A 38 -15.85 11.57 2.33
CA ALA A 38 -16.09 11.15 3.72
C ALA A 38 -17.37 10.30 3.90
N ARG A 39 -18.36 10.45 3.00
CA ARG A 39 -19.62 9.70 3.04
C ARG A 39 -19.61 8.39 2.24
N GLN A 40 -18.50 8.04 1.59
CA GLN A 40 -18.41 6.90 0.67
C GLN A 40 -17.63 5.72 1.28
N VAL A 41 -17.24 5.82 2.54
CA VAL A 41 -16.49 4.77 3.21
C VAL A 41 -17.48 3.73 3.75
N GLU A 42 -17.56 2.60 3.07
CA GLU A 42 -18.39 1.46 3.45
C GLU A 42 -17.52 0.41 4.16
N SER A 43 -18.12 -0.30 5.13
CA SER A 43 -17.47 -1.41 5.83
C SER A 43 -18.23 -2.71 5.59
N TYR A 44 -17.51 -3.82 5.64
CA TYR A 44 -18.06 -5.14 5.39
C TYR A 44 -17.47 -6.18 6.35
N ASP A 45 -18.31 -7.02 6.94
CA ASP A 45 -17.82 -8.27 7.53
C ASP A 45 -17.21 -9.15 6.42
N VAL A 46 -16.21 -9.96 6.78
CA VAL A 46 -15.48 -10.79 5.80
C VAL A 46 -16.40 -11.64 4.92
N PRO A 47 -17.44 -12.34 5.43
CA PRO A 47 -18.34 -13.12 4.57
C PRO A 47 -19.12 -12.28 3.56
N VAL A 48 -19.48 -11.04 3.92
CA VAL A 48 -20.17 -10.10 3.00
C VAL A 48 -19.20 -9.58 1.96
N PHE A 49 -17.97 -9.25 2.36
CA PHE A 49 -16.93 -8.81 1.46
C PHE A 49 -16.57 -9.87 0.41
N LEU A 50 -16.47 -11.14 0.81
CA LEU A 50 -16.23 -12.26 -0.10
C LEU A 50 -17.33 -12.39 -1.16
N LYS A 51 -18.61 -12.25 -0.79
CA LYS A 51 -19.73 -12.24 -1.75
C LYS A 51 -19.61 -11.05 -2.73
N ARG A 52 -19.19 -9.89 -2.24
CA ARG A 52 -18.92 -8.72 -3.10
C ARG A 52 -17.77 -8.97 -4.06
N MET A 53 -16.67 -9.57 -3.59
CA MET A 53 -15.57 -10.00 -4.47
C MET A 53 -16.07 -10.93 -5.59
N ASP A 54 -16.90 -11.92 -5.25
CA ASP A 54 -17.46 -12.87 -6.23
C ASP A 54 -18.32 -12.14 -7.28
N SER A 55 -19.15 -11.20 -6.84
CA SER A 55 -19.99 -10.40 -7.75
C SER A 55 -19.20 -9.53 -8.73
N LEU A 56 -17.98 -9.14 -8.34
CA LEU A 56 -17.07 -8.32 -9.14
C LEU A 56 -16.05 -9.13 -9.95
N GLY A 57 -16.07 -10.48 -9.84
CA GLY A 57 -15.09 -11.35 -10.46
C GLY A 57 -13.67 -11.22 -9.85
N MET A 58 -13.59 -10.68 -8.64
CA MET A 58 -12.33 -10.50 -7.92
C MET A 58 -11.92 -11.80 -7.22
N GLN A 59 -10.71 -12.29 -7.50
CA GLN A 59 -10.25 -13.57 -6.98
C GLN A 59 -9.55 -13.45 -5.64
N LYS A 60 -8.69 -12.47 -5.50
CA LYS A 60 -7.83 -12.26 -4.33
C LYS A 60 -7.79 -10.79 -3.95
N VAL A 61 -7.61 -10.55 -2.68
CA VAL A 61 -7.38 -9.20 -2.13
C VAL A 61 -6.20 -9.26 -1.17
N PHE A 62 -5.32 -8.29 -1.27
CA PHE A 62 -4.17 -8.13 -0.39
C PHE A 62 -4.50 -7.02 0.62
N VAL A 63 -4.64 -7.43 1.88
CA VAL A 63 -4.95 -6.52 3.00
C VAL A 63 -3.64 -5.98 3.57
N VAL A 64 -3.51 -4.67 3.61
CA VAL A 64 -2.24 -4.03 3.95
C VAL A 64 -2.24 -3.52 5.38
N ALA A 65 -1.22 -3.89 6.16
CA ALA A 65 -0.91 -3.27 7.45
C ALA A 65 -0.24 -1.90 7.21
N ILE A 66 -1.02 -0.92 6.72
CA ILE A 66 -0.49 0.38 6.28
C ILE A 66 0.14 1.12 7.45
N LYS A 67 1.39 1.56 7.24
CA LYS A 67 2.13 2.42 8.16
C LYS A 67 2.57 3.67 7.43
N THR A 68 2.17 4.82 7.93
CA THR A 68 2.57 6.13 7.43
C THR A 68 3.12 6.97 8.59
N TRP A 69 3.98 7.92 8.28
CA TRP A 69 4.46 8.85 9.30
C TRP A 69 3.76 10.20 9.14
N SER A 70 2.95 10.59 10.12
CA SER A 70 2.34 11.91 10.10
C SER A 70 3.38 13.00 10.32
N VAL A 71 3.50 13.90 9.36
CA VAL A 71 4.36 15.08 9.46
C VAL A 71 3.78 16.07 10.47
N GLN A 72 2.46 16.13 10.59
CA GLN A 72 1.78 17.05 11.51
C GLN A 72 1.90 16.59 12.96
N GLN A 73 1.64 15.30 13.21
CA GLN A 73 1.66 14.74 14.55
C GLN A 73 3.05 14.29 14.99
N GLN A 74 4.03 14.23 14.08
CA GLN A 74 5.38 13.69 14.30
C GLN A 74 5.32 12.29 14.92
N ALA A 75 4.39 11.46 14.44
CA ALA A 75 4.09 10.14 14.97
C ALA A 75 3.76 9.15 13.87
N LEU A 76 3.89 7.87 14.18
CA LEU A 76 3.44 6.80 13.30
C LEU A 76 1.90 6.77 13.29
N LEU A 77 1.33 6.85 12.09
CA LEU A 77 -0.06 6.50 11.83
C LEU A 77 -0.08 5.03 11.40
N GLU A 78 -0.43 4.15 12.32
CA GLU A 78 -0.62 2.75 12.04
C GLU A 78 -2.10 2.49 11.78
N HIS A 79 -2.47 2.42 10.50
CA HIS A 79 -3.86 2.19 10.11
C HIS A 79 -4.33 0.80 10.55
N SER A 80 -3.51 -0.23 10.29
CA SER A 80 -3.77 -1.58 10.76
C SER A 80 -2.48 -2.20 11.25
N THR A 81 -2.54 -2.85 12.41
CA THR A 81 -1.43 -3.66 12.91
C THR A 81 -1.32 -4.96 12.12
N ASN A 82 -0.19 -5.66 12.23
CA ASN A 82 -0.05 -6.99 11.62
C ASN A 82 -1.09 -7.96 12.19
N GLU A 83 -1.36 -7.90 13.50
CA GLU A 83 -2.31 -8.76 14.21
C GLU A 83 -3.75 -8.53 13.75
N GLU A 84 -4.12 -7.29 13.50
CA GLU A 84 -5.44 -6.94 12.93
C GLU A 84 -5.58 -7.52 11.52
N VAL A 85 -4.54 -7.38 10.67
CA VAL A 85 -4.54 -7.96 9.32
C VAL A 85 -4.59 -9.49 9.39
N ILE A 86 -3.82 -10.14 10.29
CA ILE A 86 -3.86 -11.59 10.51
C ILE A 86 -5.29 -12.03 10.82
N THR A 87 -5.97 -11.35 11.77
CA THR A 87 -7.35 -11.66 12.14
C THR A 87 -8.31 -11.62 10.95
N VAL A 88 -8.08 -10.73 9.99
CA VAL A 88 -8.91 -10.62 8.78
C VAL A 88 -8.60 -11.72 7.77
N ILE A 89 -7.31 -11.93 7.46
CA ILE A 89 -6.92 -12.87 6.40
C ILE A 89 -7.12 -14.33 6.77
N GLU A 90 -7.00 -14.69 8.05
CA GLU A 90 -7.25 -16.05 8.55
C GLU A 90 -8.70 -16.50 8.36
N GLN A 91 -9.65 -15.57 8.20
CA GLN A 91 -11.04 -15.91 7.91
C GLN A 91 -11.27 -16.42 6.48
N ALA A 92 -10.34 -16.15 5.55
CA ALA A 92 -10.41 -16.62 4.17
C ALA A 92 -8.99 -16.73 3.54
N PRO A 93 -8.14 -17.65 3.99
CA PRO A 93 -6.71 -17.69 3.68
C PRO A 93 -6.40 -17.98 2.20
N GLU A 94 -7.38 -18.48 1.43
CA GLU A 94 -7.23 -18.67 -0.02
C GLU A 94 -7.64 -17.44 -0.86
N ARG A 95 -8.27 -16.46 -0.23
CA ARG A 95 -8.82 -15.26 -0.88
C ARG A 95 -8.17 -13.96 -0.39
N LEU A 96 -7.77 -13.91 0.87
CA LEU A 96 -7.20 -12.75 1.54
C LEU A 96 -5.76 -13.03 1.95
N TYR A 97 -4.85 -12.11 1.67
CA TYR A 97 -3.42 -12.21 1.96
C TYR A 97 -2.93 -10.94 2.63
N GLY A 98 -1.96 -11.05 3.53
CA GLY A 98 -1.38 -9.90 4.22
C GLY A 98 -0.26 -9.23 3.41
N ILE A 99 -0.15 -7.92 3.53
CA ILE A 99 0.99 -7.12 3.08
C ILE A 99 1.55 -6.36 4.27
N TYR A 100 2.84 -6.56 4.54
CA TYR A 100 3.54 -5.91 5.64
C TYR A 100 3.78 -4.43 5.37
N GLY A 101 3.37 -3.54 6.28
CA GLY A 101 3.67 -2.12 6.21
C GLY A 101 5.06 -1.80 6.76
N ILE A 102 5.94 -1.24 5.93
CA ILE A 102 7.29 -0.85 6.34
C ILE A 102 7.24 0.42 7.18
N ASN A 103 7.79 0.35 8.40
CA ASN A 103 8.15 1.50 9.22
C ASN A 103 9.67 1.59 9.32
N VAL A 104 10.27 2.52 8.60
CA VAL A 104 11.73 2.66 8.53
C VAL A 104 12.37 2.97 9.89
N HIS A 105 11.62 3.56 10.83
CA HIS A 105 12.12 3.87 12.17
C HIS A 105 12.30 2.63 13.05
N GLN A 106 11.70 1.49 12.68
CA GLN A 106 11.92 0.22 13.38
C GLN A 106 13.26 -0.44 13.03
N GLY A 107 13.92 -0.01 11.95
CA GLY A 107 15.21 -0.56 11.55
C GLY A 107 15.19 -2.09 11.43
N ILE A 108 16.20 -2.76 11.98
CA ILE A 108 16.35 -4.23 11.90
C ILE A 108 15.23 -4.98 12.64
N ALA A 109 14.66 -4.42 13.70
CA ALA A 109 13.52 -5.04 14.37
C ALA A 109 12.30 -5.14 13.45
N GLY A 110 12.04 -4.11 12.62
CA GLY A 110 10.98 -4.16 11.63
C GLY A 110 11.25 -5.16 10.50
N VAL A 111 12.52 -5.34 10.11
CA VAL A 111 12.91 -6.38 9.13
C VAL A 111 12.64 -7.78 9.68
N ALA A 112 12.98 -8.04 10.95
CA ALA A 112 12.72 -9.32 11.61
C ALA A 112 11.21 -9.59 11.75
N GLU A 113 10.44 -8.57 12.07
CA GLU A 113 8.98 -8.67 12.15
C GLU A 113 8.34 -8.96 10.78
N MET A 114 8.83 -8.30 9.72
CA MET A 114 8.41 -8.62 8.35
C MET A 114 8.66 -10.10 8.01
N GLU A 115 9.85 -10.60 8.33
CA GLU A 115 10.19 -12.01 8.10
C GLU A 115 9.25 -12.96 8.86
N ARG A 116 8.94 -12.64 10.11
CA ARG A 116 8.04 -13.42 10.95
C ARG A 116 6.65 -13.55 10.31
N VAL A 117 6.02 -12.42 9.98
CA VAL A 117 4.65 -12.45 9.44
C VAL A 117 4.58 -13.10 8.05
N VAL A 118 5.63 -13.00 7.25
CA VAL A 118 5.71 -13.69 5.96
C VAL A 118 5.81 -15.20 6.14
N LYS A 119 6.63 -15.67 7.07
CA LYS A 119 6.85 -17.11 7.27
C LYS A 119 5.72 -17.78 8.04
N GLU A 120 5.06 -17.07 8.94
CA GLU A 120 4.13 -17.67 9.91
C GLU A 120 2.66 -17.33 9.67
N HIS A 121 2.35 -16.19 8.99
CA HIS A 121 1.00 -15.63 8.96
C HIS A 121 0.46 -15.28 7.56
N GLY A 122 1.03 -15.86 6.50
CA GLY A 122 0.48 -15.71 5.14
C GLY A 122 0.64 -14.30 4.54
N PHE A 123 1.59 -13.52 5.00
CA PHE A 123 1.96 -12.28 4.33
C PHE A 123 2.78 -12.59 3.08
N ILE A 124 2.45 -11.93 1.98
CA ILE A 124 3.02 -12.24 0.66
C ILE A 124 3.73 -11.06 0.01
N GLY A 125 3.88 -9.96 0.69
CA GLY A 125 4.54 -8.75 0.19
C GLY A 125 4.79 -7.74 1.27
N ALA A 126 5.50 -6.67 0.92
CA ALA A 126 5.72 -5.51 1.78
C ALA A 126 5.27 -4.23 1.08
N HIS A 127 4.77 -3.27 1.85
CA HIS A 127 4.32 -1.97 1.37
C HIS A 127 5.12 -0.84 2.01
N LEU A 128 5.56 0.09 1.19
CA LEU A 128 6.22 1.32 1.62
C LEU A 128 5.42 2.54 1.20
N HIS A 129 5.08 3.39 2.17
CA HIS A 129 4.55 4.73 1.94
C HIS A 129 5.62 5.77 2.31
N PRO A 130 6.46 6.24 1.37
CA PRO A 130 7.67 6.99 1.72
C PRO A 130 7.42 8.44 2.13
N HIS A 131 6.29 9.02 1.75
CA HIS A 131 6.00 10.47 1.78
C HIS A 131 6.22 11.12 3.16
N GLY A 132 5.82 10.45 4.24
CA GLY A 132 5.91 11.03 5.59
C GLY A 132 7.26 10.86 6.27
N TYR A 133 8.12 9.97 5.78
CA TYR A 133 9.37 9.64 6.47
C TYR A 133 10.51 10.64 6.22
N GLY A 134 10.31 11.63 5.34
CA GLY A 134 11.34 12.60 4.98
C GLY A 134 12.58 11.99 4.32
N LYS A 135 12.41 10.84 3.68
CA LYS A 135 13.46 10.08 2.98
C LYS A 135 12.91 9.56 1.68
N GLU A 136 13.65 9.78 0.61
CA GLU A 136 13.36 9.24 -0.70
C GLU A 136 13.53 7.70 -0.69
N PRO A 137 12.83 6.95 -1.56
CA PRO A 137 12.93 5.48 -1.59
C PRO A 137 14.34 4.91 -1.76
N ASP A 138 15.24 5.64 -2.39
CA ASP A 138 16.66 5.30 -2.57
C ASP A 138 17.54 5.55 -1.32
N HIS A 139 16.96 6.02 -0.23
CA HIS A 139 17.69 6.23 1.00
C HIS A 139 18.08 4.89 1.66
N ALA A 140 19.34 4.78 2.10
CA ALA A 140 19.94 3.55 2.65
C ALA A 140 19.16 2.88 3.80
N HIS A 141 18.34 3.64 4.56
CA HIS A 141 17.54 3.07 5.65
C HIS A 141 16.47 2.08 5.18
N TYR A 142 16.06 2.14 3.91
CA TYR A 142 15.10 1.19 3.33
C TYR A 142 15.77 -0.08 2.81
N PHE A 143 17.06 -0.06 2.50
CA PHE A 143 17.77 -1.17 1.85
C PHE A 143 17.69 -2.50 2.63
N PRO A 144 17.74 -2.54 3.98
CA PRO A 144 17.54 -3.79 4.70
C PRO A 144 16.18 -4.46 4.43
N TYR A 145 15.11 -3.67 4.26
CA TYR A 145 13.80 -4.18 3.89
C TYR A 145 13.77 -4.69 2.45
N TYR A 146 14.39 -3.99 1.50
CA TYR A 146 14.47 -4.41 0.11
C TYR A 146 15.26 -5.71 -0.04
N ALA A 147 16.41 -5.80 0.63
CA ALA A 147 17.21 -7.02 0.66
C ALA A 147 16.41 -8.19 1.23
N LYS A 148 15.67 -7.98 2.32
CA LYS A 148 14.85 -9.02 2.92
C LYS A 148 13.66 -9.40 2.04
N CYS A 149 13.01 -8.47 1.36
CA CYS A 149 11.96 -8.78 0.38
C CYS A 149 12.51 -9.66 -0.75
N GLN A 150 13.68 -9.31 -1.29
CA GLN A 150 14.34 -10.10 -2.32
C GLN A 150 14.73 -11.51 -1.80
N GLU A 151 15.28 -11.61 -0.60
CA GLU A 151 15.63 -12.88 0.05
C GLU A 151 14.41 -13.79 0.23
N LEU A 152 13.28 -13.22 0.65
CA LEU A 152 12.02 -13.94 0.88
C LEU A 152 11.24 -14.22 -0.42
N GLY A 153 11.66 -13.64 -1.55
CA GLY A 153 10.96 -13.75 -2.83
C GLY A 153 9.58 -13.07 -2.85
N ILE A 154 9.40 -12.03 -2.03
CA ILE A 154 8.13 -11.28 -1.96
C ILE A 154 8.25 -9.92 -2.64
N PRO A 155 7.17 -9.41 -3.29
CA PRO A 155 7.18 -8.10 -3.91
C PRO A 155 7.24 -6.96 -2.90
N LEU A 156 7.85 -5.85 -3.34
CA LEU A 156 7.78 -4.55 -2.70
C LEU A 156 6.75 -3.68 -3.43
N ILE A 157 5.71 -3.28 -2.73
CA ILE A 157 4.68 -2.38 -3.22
C ILE A 157 5.00 -0.98 -2.70
N ILE A 158 5.22 -0.01 -3.58
CA ILE A 158 5.58 1.36 -3.17
C ILE A 158 4.49 2.33 -3.59
N SER A 159 4.03 3.15 -2.64
CA SER A 159 3.17 4.30 -2.95
C SER A 159 3.96 5.33 -3.73
N THR A 160 3.71 5.41 -5.04
CA THR A 160 4.30 6.40 -5.94
C THR A 160 3.29 7.47 -6.33
N GLY A 161 3.80 8.61 -6.80
CA GLY A 161 2.95 9.73 -7.21
C GLY A 161 2.56 10.65 -6.07
N HIS A 162 1.42 11.30 -6.27
CA HIS A 162 0.86 12.25 -5.33
C HIS A 162 0.19 11.54 -4.15
N THR A 163 0.41 12.05 -2.94
CA THR A 163 -0.39 11.67 -1.77
C THR A 163 -1.44 12.75 -1.47
N LEU A 164 -2.59 12.33 -0.96
CA LEU A 164 -3.60 13.26 -0.42
C LEU A 164 -3.27 13.68 1.02
N ASP A 165 -2.33 12.98 1.66
CA ASP A 165 -1.87 13.33 3.00
C ASP A 165 -1.11 14.65 2.97
N LEU A 166 -1.13 15.39 4.08
CA LEU A 166 -0.38 16.64 4.22
C LEU A 166 1.12 16.35 4.44
N MET A 167 1.72 15.76 3.41
CA MET A 167 3.11 15.30 3.36
C MET A 167 3.77 15.76 2.05
N PRO A 168 5.11 15.85 1.99
CA PRO A 168 5.82 16.14 0.76
C PRO A 168 5.57 15.09 -0.31
N ASN A 169 5.37 15.51 -1.56
CA ASN A 169 5.16 14.60 -2.68
C ASN A 169 6.47 14.04 -3.29
N SER A 170 7.60 14.72 -3.08
CA SER A 170 8.91 14.33 -3.65
C SER A 170 9.23 12.84 -3.46
N PRO A 171 9.04 12.23 -2.27
CA PRO A 171 9.35 10.82 -2.07
C PRO A 171 8.51 9.85 -2.93
N GLY A 172 7.39 10.30 -3.46
CA GLY A 172 6.55 9.52 -4.38
C GLY A 172 7.02 9.56 -5.84
N ARG A 173 8.07 10.31 -6.18
CA ARG A 173 8.51 10.41 -7.58
C ARG A 173 9.10 9.09 -8.07
N PRO A 174 8.60 8.51 -9.17
CA PRO A 174 9.01 7.18 -9.63
C PRO A 174 10.50 7.02 -9.90
N MET A 175 11.19 8.05 -10.37
CA MET A 175 12.61 7.97 -10.72
C MET A 175 13.55 7.64 -9.56
N HIS A 176 13.13 7.81 -8.30
CA HIS A 176 13.87 7.30 -7.15
C HIS A 176 14.01 5.78 -7.12
N LEU A 177 13.24 5.06 -7.94
CA LEU A 177 13.29 3.60 -8.01
C LEU A 177 14.27 3.07 -9.06
N ASP A 178 14.89 3.96 -9.87
CA ASP A 178 15.77 3.54 -10.96
C ASP A 178 16.99 2.77 -10.43
N ASP A 179 17.72 3.35 -9.47
CA ASP A 179 18.88 2.70 -8.86
C ASP A 179 18.50 1.47 -8.04
N ILE A 180 17.33 1.52 -7.35
CA ILE A 180 16.83 0.39 -6.57
C ILE A 180 16.58 -0.81 -7.47
N ALA A 181 15.93 -0.59 -8.63
CA ALA A 181 15.62 -1.65 -9.58
C ALA A 181 16.87 -2.29 -10.19
N LEU A 182 17.93 -1.49 -10.37
CA LEU A 182 19.23 -2.00 -10.84
C LEU A 182 19.96 -2.79 -9.76
N TYR A 183 19.95 -2.31 -8.52
CA TYR A 183 20.67 -2.93 -7.42
C TYR A 183 19.98 -4.19 -6.91
N PHE A 184 18.66 -4.18 -6.79
CA PHE A 184 17.82 -5.29 -6.36
C PHE A 184 17.11 -5.92 -7.57
N LYS A 185 17.88 -6.46 -8.49
CA LYS A 185 17.39 -6.94 -9.81
C LYS A 185 16.39 -8.11 -9.73
N ASP A 186 16.41 -8.88 -8.63
CA ASP A 186 15.50 -10.00 -8.42
C ASP A 186 14.29 -9.62 -7.52
N LEU A 187 14.21 -8.36 -7.08
CA LEU A 187 13.09 -7.82 -6.32
C LEU A 187 11.99 -7.33 -7.28
N ALA A 188 10.80 -7.91 -7.19
CA ALA A 188 9.64 -7.37 -7.88
C ALA A 188 9.18 -6.07 -7.19
N ILE A 189 9.18 -4.96 -7.91
CA ILE A 189 8.79 -3.62 -7.43
C ILE A 189 7.49 -3.22 -8.12
N VAL A 190 6.45 -2.93 -7.33
CA VAL A 190 5.15 -2.50 -7.83
C VAL A 190 4.92 -1.04 -7.47
N CYS A 191 4.92 -0.16 -8.49
CA CYS A 191 4.58 1.25 -8.35
C CYS A 191 3.07 1.41 -8.34
N THR A 192 2.49 1.88 -7.23
CA THR A 192 1.04 2.14 -7.14
C THR A 192 0.69 3.52 -7.74
N HIS A 193 -0.61 3.81 -7.90
CA HIS A 193 -1.13 5.10 -8.38
C HIS A 193 -0.58 5.55 -9.74
N THR A 194 0.03 4.63 -10.52
CA THR A 194 0.69 4.93 -11.82
C THR A 194 1.68 6.10 -11.78
N GLY A 195 2.14 6.48 -10.58
CA GLY A 195 3.10 7.58 -10.39
C GLY A 195 2.56 8.99 -10.66
N TRP A 196 1.23 9.18 -10.76
CA TRP A 196 0.67 10.50 -11.06
C TRP A 196 1.16 11.58 -10.07
N PRO A 197 1.62 12.80 -10.51
CA PRO A 197 1.57 13.33 -11.88
C PRO A 197 2.76 12.93 -12.79
N TRP A 198 3.71 12.13 -12.33
CA TRP A 198 4.92 11.73 -13.10
C TRP A 198 4.72 10.39 -13.84
N VAL A 199 3.61 10.28 -14.57
CA VAL A 199 3.20 9.02 -15.24
C VAL A 199 4.23 8.57 -16.27
N GLU A 200 4.81 9.50 -17.04
CA GLU A 200 5.84 9.21 -18.05
C GLU A 200 7.11 8.63 -17.41
N GLU A 201 7.50 9.10 -16.23
CA GLU A 201 8.63 8.53 -15.49
C GLU A 201 8.34 7.09 -15.07
N ALA A 202 7.12 6.83 -14.55
CA ALA A 202 6.71 5.48 -14.17
C ALA A 202 6.69 4.54 -15.36
N ILE A 203 6.20 4.98 -16.53
CA ILE A 203 6.21 4.22 -17.77
C ILE A 203 7.66 3.93 -18.22
N ALA A 204 8.52 4.96 -18.23
CA ALA A 204 9.92 4.80 -18.61
C ALA A 204 10.66 3.82 -17.70
N LEU A 205 10.37 3.85 -16.40
CA LEU A 205 10.93 2.93 -15.42
C LEU A 205 10.50 1.47 -15.69
N ALA A 206 9.21 1.23 -15.84
CA ALA A 206 8.68 -0.10 -16.13
C ALA A 206 9.10 -0.63 -17.51
N TRP A 207 9.35 0.26 -18.48
CA TRP A 207 9.89 -0.12 -19.77
C TRP A 207 11.36 -0.53 -19.69
N LYS A 208 12.16 0.15 -18.85
CA LYS A 208 13.60 -0.10 -18.67
C LYS A 208 13.87 -1.34 -17.81
N HIS A 209 13.10 -1.56 -16.74
CA HIS A 209 13.37 -2.56 -15.72
C HIS A 209 12.34 -3.70 -15.74
N PRO A 210 12.76 -4.94 -16.05
CA PRO A 210 11.85 -6.09 -16.13
C PRO A 210 11.25 -6.48 -14.76
N ASN A 211 11.82 -6.00 -13.67
CA ASN A 211 11.36 -6.23 -12.31
C ASN A 211 10.48 -5.10 -11.75
N VAL A 212 10.14 -4.08 -12.57
CA VAL A 212 9.24 -2.97 -12.19
C VAL A 212 7.89 -3.13 -12.86
N PHE A 213 6.83 -3.04 -12.08
CA PHE A 213 5.45 -3.19 -12.49
C PHE A 213 4.64 -1.95 -12.12
N LEU A 214 3.67 -1.59 -12.96
CA LEU A 214 2.74 -0.49 -12.66
C LEU A 214 1.43 -1.06 -12.14
N GLY A 215 1.02 -0.65 -10.94
CA GLY A 215 -0.27 -0.95 -10.35
C GLY A 215 -1.27 0.17 -10.67
N PRO A 216 -2.27 -0.05 -11.53
CA PRO A 216 -3.29 0.94 -11.81
C PRO A 216 -4.28 1.02 -10.65
N GLN A 217 -3.90 1.68 -9.57
CA GLN A 217 -4.88 2.16 -8.60
C GLN A 217 -5.49 3.44 -9.15
N LEU A 218 -6.70 3.30 -9.68
CA LEU A 218 -7.48 4.43 -10.14
C LEU A 218 -7.83 5.32 -8.94
N MET A 219 -7.18 6.47 -8.83
CA MET A 219 -7.83 7.62 -8.26
C MET A 219 -9.04 7.92 -9.16
N ARG A 220 -10.19 7.35 -8.82
CA ARG A 220 -11.43 7.66 -9.52
C ARG A 220 -11.71 9.13 -9.26
N GLN A 221 -11.32 9.98 -10.19
CA GLN A 221 -11.74 11.37 -10.18
C GLN A 221 -13.26 11.37 -10.18
N ASN A 222 -13.83 11.92 -9.13
CA ASN A 222 -15.27 12.15 -9.08
C ASN A 222 -15.55 13.28 -10.08
N THR A 223 -15.97 12.92 -11.30
CA THR A 223 -16.29 13.84 -12.39
C THR A 223 -17.51 14.73 -12.11
N GLY A 224 -17.97 14.79 -10.87
CA GLY A 224 -19.05 15.66 -10.42
C GLY A 224 -18.65 17.11 -10.11
N ASN A 225 -17.37 17.46 -10.20
CA ASN A 225 -16.94 18.86 -10.05
C ASN A 225 -16.48 19.41 -11.41
N PRO A 226 -17.22 20.37 -12.03
CA PRO A 226 -16.92 20.88 -13.36
C PRO A 226 -15.70 21.81 -13.44
N LYS A 227 -14.78 21.76 -12.47
CA LYS A 227 -13.58 22.60 -12.42
C LYS A 227 -12.25 21.87 -12.69
N TRP A 228 -12.31 20.62 -13.20
CA TRP A 228 -11.13 19.89 -13.72
C TRP A 228 -11.48 19.17 -15.00
#